data_19b7e3cdb7ef21af2523b6e3f0f92102
#
_entry.id   19b7e3cdb7ef21af2523b6e3f0f92102
#
_cell.length_a   1.000
_cell.length_b   1.000
_cell.length_c   1.000
_cell.angle_alpha   90.00
_cell.angle_beta   90.00
_cell.angle_gamma   90.00
#
_symmetry.space_group_name_H-M   'P 1'
#
loop_
_entity.id
_entity.type
_entity.pdbx_description
1 polymer ?
#
loop_
_entity_poly.entity_id
_entity_poly.type
_entity_poly.pdbx_seq_one_letter_code
_entity_poly.pdbx_strand_id
1 'polypeptide(L)'
;ILNENEEAVQRIIFLDQVAQRCEAFSEVEYDFLYDKSTNLLRIGYNVEEQRKDNSYYDLLASEARLGIFVAISQGKLPQESWFALGRLLTNSGGDPILLSWSGSMFEYLMPQLIMPSYENTLIYQTNKATVKRQIEYAGQKEVPWGISESGYNSVDANSNYQYKAF
;
A
#
# COMPACT_ATOMS: atom_id res chain seq x y z
N ILE A 1 14.71 41.75 13.85
CA ILE A 1 15.90 40.91 13.51
C ILE A 1 16.17 39.88 14.63
N LEU A 2 16.28 40.31 15.93
CA LEU A 2 16.50 39.39 17.06
C LEU A 2 15.28 38.44 17.27
N ASN A 3 14.04 38.94 17.17
CA ASN A 3 12.81 38.14 17.29
C ASN A 3 12.65 37.14 16.15
N GLU A 4 12.98 37.53 14.92
CA GLU A 4 12.91 36.63 13.75
C GLU A 4 13.91 35.47 13.86
N ASN A 5 15.08 35.72 14.48
CA ASN A 5 16.08 34.68 14.69
C ASN A 5 15.65 33.68 15.78
N GLU A 6 15.01 34.16 16.86
CA GLU A 6 14.45 33.29 17.89
C GLU A 6 13.29 32.43 17.35
N GLU A 7 12.39 33.01 16.57
CA GLU A 7 11.29 32.26 15.95
C GLU A 7 11.80 31.17 14.98
N ALA A 8 12.81 31.49 14.19
CA ALA A 8 13.47 30.52 13.31
C ALA A 8 14.10 29.35 14.09
N VAL A 9 14.80 29.67 15.20
CA VAL A 9 15.40 28.64 16.07
C VAL A 9 14.31 27.74 16.68
N GLN A 10 13.24 28.33 17.21
CA GLN A 10 12.12 27.56 17.77
C GLN A 10 11.46 26.67 16.71
N ARG A 11 11.35 27.15 15.47
CA ARG A 11 10.81 26.37 14.36
C ARG A 11 11.68 25.16 14.00
N ILE A 12 13.00 25.34 14.01
CA ILE A 12 13.95 24.24 13.78
C ILE A 12 13.83 23.19 14.88
N ILE A 13 13.82 23.61 16.15
CA ILE A 13 13.67 22.69 17.29
C ILE A 13 12.36 21.92 17.16
N PHE A 14 11.26 22.58 16.81
CA PHE A 14 9.97 21.93 16.63
C PHE A 14 10.02 20.89 15.50
N LEU A 15 10.63 21.22 14.35
CA LEU A 15 10.76 20.29 13.23
C LEU A 15 11.62 19.08 13.59
N ASP A 16 12.72 19.27 14.32
CA ASP A 16 13.54 18.17 14.83
C ASP A 16 12.76 17.24 15.77
N GLN A 17 11.94 17.82 16.66
CA GLN A 17 11.07 17.02 17.52
C GLN A 17 10.01 16.23 16.73
N VAL A 18 9.43 16.82 15.70
CA VAL A 18 8.50 16.13 14.81
C VAL A 18 9.21 14.99 14.05
N ALA A 19 10.40 15.22 13.53
CA ALA A 19 11.20 14.22 12.86
C ALA A 19 11.50 13.02 13.78
N GLN A 20 11.96 13.27 15.00
CA GLN A 20 12.21 12.23 16.00
C GLN A 20 10.94 11.42 16.34
N ARG A 21 9.78 12.09 16.43
CA ARG A 21 8.50 11.41 16.65
C ARG A 21 8.10 10.52 15.45
N CYS A 22 8.30 11.01 14.24
CA CYS A 22 8.08 10.20 13.03
C CYS A 22 8.98 8.97 13.01
N GLU A 23 10.25 9.13 13.35
CA GLU A 23 11.20 8.03 13.45
C GLU A 23 10.75 7.00 14.48
N ALA A 24 10.37 7.44 15.69
CA ALA A 24 9.86 6.56 16.75
C ALA A 24 8.60 5.79 16.31
N PHE A 25 7.68 6.43 15.58
CA PHE A 25 6.49 5.76 15.04
C PHE A 25 6.78 4.82 13.88
N SER A 26 7.91 4.97 13.21
CA SER A 26 8.33 4.05 12.14
C SER A 26 8.91 2.75 12.64
N GLU A 27 9.25 2.65 13.92
CA GLU A 27 9.73 1.42 14.57
C GLU A 27 8.58 0.43 14.78
N VAL A 28 8.32 -0.38 13.74
CA VAL A 28 7.23 -1.36 13.72
C VAL A 28 7.78 -2.75 14.04
N GLU A 29 7.07 -3.48 14.89
CA GLU A 29 7.33 -4.88 15.20
C GLU A 29 6.62 -5.78 14.18
N TYR A 30 7.40 -6.41 13.28
CA TYR A 30 6.86 -7.28 12.23
C TYR A 30 6.84 -8.76 12.61
N ASP A 31 7.66 -9.19 13.58
CA ASP A 31 7.91 -10.59 13.90
C ASP A 31 6.65 -11.39 14.21
N PHE A 32 5.67 -10.78 14.85
CA PHE A 32 4.43 -11.47 15.20
C PHE A 32 3.51 -11.76 14.01
N LEU A 33 3.66 -11.02 12.89
CA LEU A 33 2.92 -11.26 11.65
C LEU A 33 3.74 -12.00 10.59
N TYR A 34 5.06 -11.96 10.71
CA TYR A 34 5.93 -12.56 9.71
C TYR A 34 5.93 -14.08 9.78
N ASP A 35 5.72 -14.71 8.64
CA ASP A 35 5.82 -16.16 8.47
C ASP A 35 7.08 -16.53 7.71
N LYS A 36 8.05 -17.09 8.44
CA LYS A 36 9.37 -17.48 7.89
C LYS A 36 9.28 -18.60 6.85
N SER A 37 8.20 -19.38 6.85
CA SER A 37 8.04 -20.49 5.90
C SER A 37 7.64 -20.02 4.51
N THR A 38 6.91 -18.90 4.44
CA THR A 38 6.43 -18.28 3.18
C THR A 38 7.18 -17.00 2.83
N ASN A 39 7.93 -16.43 3.76
CA ASN A 39 8.54 -15.10 3.69
C ASN A 39 7.52 -13.96 3.48
N LEU A 40 6.30 -14.11 3.98
CA LEU A 40 5.21 -13.16 3.82
C LEU A 40 4.69 -12.67 5.18
N LEU A 41 4.06 -11.50 5.17
CA LEU A 41 3.31 -10.97 6.31
C LEU A 41 1.86 -11.45 6.26
N ARG A 42 1.36 -11.90 7.39
CA ARG A 42 -0.08 -12.17 7.57
C ARG A 42 -0.87 -10.87 7.61
N ILE A 43 -2.11 -10.90 7.17
CA ILE A 43 -2.96 -9.70 7.08
C ILE A 43 -3.24 -9.09 8.45
N GLY A 44 -3.36 -9.92 9.50
CA GLY A 44 -3.67 -9.38 10.81
C GLY A 44 -3.52 -10.39 11.94
N TYR A 45 -3.84 -9.91 13.12
CA TYR A 45 -3.87 -10.66 14.36
C TYR A 45 -5.13 -10.32 15.14
N ASN A 46 -5.95 -11.32 15.42
CA ASN A 46 -7.10 -11.18 16.30
C ASN A 46 -6.61 -11.21 17.76
N VAL A 47 -6.73 -10.08 18.44
CA VAL A 47 -6.22 -9.91 19.82
C VAL A 47 -7.09 -10.72 20.82
N GLU A 48 -8.39 -10.77 20.63
CA GLU A 48 -9.31 -11.48 21.53
C GLU A 48 -9.11 -12.99 21.46
N GLU A 49 -9.00 -13.51 20.25
CA GLU A 49 -8.77 -14.96 20.01
C GLU A 49 -7.29 -15.35 20.11
N GLN A 50 -6.39 -14.38 20.25
CA GLN A 50 -4.94 -14.54 20.24
C GLN A 50 -4.44 -15.36 19.03
N ARG A 51 -5.04 -15.11 17.88
CA ARG A 51 -4.84 -15.89 16.65
C ARG A 51 -4.39 -15.00 15.48
N LYS A 52 -3.36 -15.45 14.77
CA LYS A 52 -2.95 -14.85 13.49
C LYS A 52 -3.99 -15.16 12.42
N ASP A 53 -4.21 -14.22 11.52
CA ASP A 53 -4.98 -14.47 10.30
C ASP A 53 -4.31 -15.55 9.44
N ASN A 54 -5.11 -16.31 8.71
CA ASN A 54 -4.60 -17.33 7.79
C ASN A 54 -4.21 -16.78 6.41
N SER A 55 -4.63 -15.55 6.10
CA SER A 55 -4.35 -14.88 4.84
C SER A 55 -3.08 -14.05 4.92
N TYR A 56 -2.48 -13.79 3.77
CA TYR A 56 -1.22 -13.05 3.63
C TYR A 56 -1.37 -11.83 2.75
N TYR A 57 -0.52 -10.84 2.98
CA TYR A 57 -0.23 -9.80 2.03
C TYR A 57 0.72 -10.37 0.96
N ASP A 58 0.16 -10.97 -0.08
CA ASP A 58 0.89 -11.87 -0.98
C ASP A 58 1.01 -11.39 -2.43
N LEU A 59 0.42 -10.24 -2.81
CA LEU A 59 0.47 -9.75 -4.18
C LEU A 59 1.39 -8.54 -4.35
N LEU A 60 2.29 -8.60 -5.34
CA LEU A 60 3.17 -7.48 -5.66
C LEU A 60 2.41 -6.25 -6.18
N ALA A 61 1.34 -6.45 -6.93
CA ALA A 61 0.49 -5.37 -7.45
C ALA A 61 -0.58 -4.94 -6.43
N SER A 62 -0.16 -4.70 -5.19
CA SER A 62 -1.02 -4.23 -4.12
C SER A 62 -0.28 -3.25 -3.21
N GLU A 63 -0.97 -2.68 -2.22
CA GLU A 63 -0.38 -1.85 -1.17
C GLU A 63 0.65 -2.62 -0.33
N ALA A 64 0.56 -3.94 -0.30
CA ALA A 64 1.50 -4.81 0.42
C ALA A 64 2.97 -4.55 0.02
N ARG A 65 3.22 -4.23 -1.26
CA ARG A 65 4.59 -3.95 -1.71
C ARG A 65 5.24 -2.76 -1.00
N LEU A 66 4.45 -1.76 -0.59
CA LEU A 66 4.99 -0.62 0.16
C LEU A 66 5.43 -1.04 1.56
N GLY A 67 4.58 -1.78 2.29
CA GLY A 67 4.90 -2.28 3.63
C GLY A 67 6.14 -3.20 3.62
N ILE A 68 6.21 -4.13 2.67
CA ILE A 68 7.36 -5.02 2.49
C ILE A 68 8.64 -4.23 2.15
N PHE A 69 8.53 -3.24 1.23
CA PHE A 69 9.67 -2.40 0.86
C PHE A 69 10.22 -1.63 2.07
N VAL A 70 9.35 -0.99 2.86
CA VAL A 70 9.73 -0.25 4.05
C VAL A 70 10.38 -1.18 5.09
N ALA A 71 9.76 -2.33 5.37
CA ALA A 71 10.29 -3.29 6.33
C ALA A 71 11.67 -3.85 5.93
N ILE A 72 11.89 -4.10 4.63
CA ILE A 72 13.22 -4.49 4.12
C ILE A 72 14.23 -3.34 4.25
N SER A 73 13.84 -2.11 3.92
CA SER A 73 14.73 -0.95 4.03
C SER A 73 15.16 -0.66 5.46
N GLN A 74 14.34 -1.01 6.44
CA GLN A 74 14.65 -0.92 7.88
C GLN A 74 15.42 -2.15 8.41
N GLY A 75 15.70 -3.15 7.57
CA GLY A 75 16.35 -4.39 8.00
C GLY A 75 15.48 -5.29 8.89
N LYS A 76 14.15 -5.04 8.93
CA LYS A 76 13.21 -5.82 9.73
C LYS A 76 12.74 -7.10 9.02
N LEU A 77 12.73 -7.11 7.68
CA LEU A 77 12.44 -8.28 6.87
C LEU A 77 13.59 -8.58 5.90
N PRO A 78 13.78 -9.84 5.52
CA PRO A 78 14.78 -10.21 4.52
C PRO A 78 14.30 -9.84 3.10
N GLN A 79 15.24 -9.67 2.18
CA GLN A 79 14.94 -9.31 0.78
C GLN A 79 14.09 -10.38 0.07
N GLU A 80 14.16 -11.62 0.50
CA GLU A 80 13.36 -12.74 0.02
C GLU A 80 11.85 -12.46 0.10
N SER A 81 11.42 -11.65 1.08
CA SER A 81 10.02 -11.22 1.22
C SER A 81 9.52 -10.46 -0.01
N TRP A 82 10.37 -9.66 -0.67
CA TRP A 82 10.01 -9.01 -1.93
C TRP A 82 9.78 -10.01 -3.06
N PHE A 83 10.58 -11.04 -3.11
CA PHE A 83 10.46 -12.08 -4.15
C PHE A 83 9.34 -13.09 -3.86
N ALA A 84 8.92 -13.21 -2.61
CA ALA A 84 7.78 -14.03 -2.21
C ALA A 84 6.43 -13.43 -2.66
N LEU A 85 6.36 -12.11 -2.88
CA LEU A 85 5.14 -11.48 -3.40
C LEU A 85 4.77 -12.05 -4.78
N GLY A 86 3.54 -12.48 -4.94
CA GLY A 86 2.99 -13.08 -6.15
C GLY A 86 2.99 -12.12 -7.34
N ARG A 87 3.33 -12.66 -8.51
CA ARG A 87 3.43 -11.94 -9.79
C ARG A 87 2.53 -12.59 -10.83
N LEU A 88 1.27 -12.78 -10.47
CA LEU A 88 0.29 -13.36 -11.39
C LEU A 88 -0.03 -12.36 -12.50
N LEU A 89 0.23 -12.74 -13.74
CA LEU A 89 -0.06 -11.94 -14.92
C LEU A 89 -1.39 -12.36 -15.54
N THR A 90 -2.16 -11.36 -15.94
CA THR A 90 -3.33 -11.53 -16.79
C THR A 90 -3.25 -10.59 -17.98
N ASN A 91 -4.17 -10.74 -18.92
CA ASN A 91 -4.32 -9.83 -20.06
C ASN A 91 -5.63 -9.06 -19.90
N SER A 92 -5.56 -7.74 -19.89
CA SER A 92 -6.75 -6.89 -19.86
C SER A 92 -6.67 -5.86 -20.99
N GLY A 93 -7.56 -6.01 -21.98
CA GLY A 93 -7.60 -5.11 -23.14
C GLY A 93 -6.36 -5.19 -24.05
N GLY A 94 -5.64 -6.33 -24.07
CA GLY A 94 -4.44 -6.54 -24.88
C GLY A 94 -3.11 -6.26 -24.19
N ASP A 95 -3.13 -5.60 -23.04
CA ASP A 95 -1.92 -5.30 -22.26
C ASP A 95 -1.77 -6.28 -21.07
N PRO A 96 -0.55 -6.80 -20.79
CA PRO A 96 -0.30 -7.63 -19.64
C PRO A 96 -0.35 -6.79 -18.36
N ILE A 97 -1.09 -7.26 -17.38
CA ILE A 97 -1.28 -6.61 -16.09
C ILE A 97 -1.05 -7.63 -14.99
N LEU A 98 -0.32 -7.26 -13.94
CA LEU A 98 -0.29 -8.03 -12.71
C LEU A 98 -1.66 -7.96 -12.03
N LEU A 99 -2.11 -9.09 -11.51
CA LEU A 99 -3.33 -9.14 -10.72
C LEU A 99 -3.12 -8.48 -9.36
N SER A 100 -4.12 -7.72 -8.92
CA SER A 100 -4.33 -7.28 -7.55
C SER A 100 -5.57 -7.99 -6.97
N TRP A 101 -5.89 -7.76 -5.70
CA TRP A 101 -7.06 -8.39 -5.09
C TRP A 101 -8.39 -7.82 -5.59
N SER A 102 -8.46 -6.50 -5.79
CA SER A 102 -9.70 -5.83 -6.18
C SER A 102 -9.61 -5.01 -7.46
N GLY A 103 -8.42 -4.80 -8.01
CA GLY A 103 -8.22 -3.99 -9.22
C GLY A 103 -8.32 -2.49 -8.99
N SER A 104 -8.33 -2.03 -7.75
CA SER A 104 -8.50 -0.62 -7.40
C SER A 104 -7.25 0.22 -7.69
N MET A 105 -7.45 1.53 -7.92
CA MET A 105 -6.33 2.46 -8.07
C MET A 105 -5.50 2.61 -6.81
N PHE A 106 -6.09 2.37 -5.64
CA PHE A 106 -5.36 2.33 -4.38
C PHE A 106 -4.27 1.24 -4.42
N GLU A 107 -4.63 0.00 -4.74
CA GLU A 107 -3.68 -1.12 -4.78
C GLU A 107 -2.55 -0.88 -5.78
N TYR A 108 -2.87 -0.39 -6.97
CA TYR A 108 -1.88 -0.20 -8.03
C TYR A 108 -1.04 1.05 -7.85
N LEU A 109 -1.61 2.18 -7.46
CA LEU A 109 -0.97 3.49 -7.58
C LEU A 109 -0.56 4.14 -6.24
N MET A 110 -1.22 3.83 -5.12
CA MET A 110 -0.86 4.45 -3.84
C MET A 110 0.62 4.25 -3.48
N PRO A 111 1.23 3.07 -3.65
CA PRO A 111 2.64 2.91 -3.38
C PRO A 111 3.56 3.81 -4.21
N GLN A 112 3.12 4.23 -5.42
CA GLN A 112 3.89 5.12 -6.28
C GLN A 112 3.99 6.57 -5.76
N LEU A 113 3.17 6.94 -4.79
CA LEU A 113 3.28 8.24 -4.12
C LEU A 113 4.55 8.34 -3.26
N ILE A 114 5.11 7.20 -2.86
CA ILE A 114 6.25 7.11 -1.94
C ILE A 114 7.42 6.36 -2.58
N MET A 115 7.14 5.25 -3.26
CA MET A 115 8.17 4.43 -3.90
C MET A 115 8.58 5.02 -5.25
N PRO A 116 9.87 4.99 -5.59
CA PRO A 116 10.32 5.42 -6.92
C PRO A 116 9.75 4.52 -8.01
N SER A 117 9.47 5.12 -9.17
CA SER A 117 9.02 4.41 -10.36
C SER A 117 10.18 4.28 -11.34
N TYR A 118 10.45 3.05 -11.79
CA TYR A 118 11.51 2.77 -12.74
C TYR A 118 10.90 2.29 -14.07
N GLU A 119 11.21 3.02 -15.14
CA GLU A 119 10.75 2.66 -16.48
C GLU A 119 11.18 1.24 -16.87
N ASN A 120 10.36 0.60 -17.71
CA ASN A 120 10.59 -0.76 -18.22
C ASN A 120 10.59 -1.88 -17.15
N THR A 121 10.19 -1.57 -15.92
CA THR A 121 9.93 -2.61 -14.91
C THR A 121 8.51 -3.16 -15.03
N LEU A 122 8.30 -4.35 -14.48
CA LEU A 122 7.00 -5.02 -14.47
C LEU A 122 5.91 -4.15 -13.79
N ILE A 123 6.22 -3.51 -12.66
CA ILE A 123 5.31 -2.60 -11.96
C ILE A 123 5.00 -1.37 -12.81
N TYR A 124 5.99 -0.77 -13.45
CA TYR A 124 5.77 0.39 -14.31
C TYR A 124 4.81 0.07 -15.47
N GLN A 125 5.03 -1.06 -16.15
CA GLN A 125 4.15 -1.50 -17.24
C GLN A 125 2.75 -1.82 -16.73
N THR A 126 2.64 -2.51 -15.60
CA THR A 126 1.37 -2.78 -14.94
C THR A 126 0.59 -1.49 -14.63
N ASN A 127 1.22 -0.52 -13.99
CA ASN A 127 0.58 0.74 -13.63
C ASN A 127 0.08 1.51 -14.86
N LYS A 128 0.87 1.55 -15.95
CA LYS A 128 0.42 2.15 -17.23
C LYS A 128 -0.78 1.44 -17.82
N ALA A 129 -0.72 0.12 -17.88
CA ALA A 129 -1.79 -0.70 -18.42
C ALA A 129 -3.07 -0.59 -17.59
N THR A 130 -2.95 -0.54 -16.26
CA THR A 130 -4.07 -0.38 -15.34
C THR A 130 -4.78 0.97 -15.52
N VAL A 131 -4.02 2.07 -15.58
CA VAL A 131 -4.59 3.40 -15.84
C VAL A 131 -5.33 3.43 -17.18
N LYS A 132 -4.69 2.92 -18.24
CA LYS A 132 -5.31 2.81 -19.57
C LYS A 132 -6.62 2.02 -19.49
N ARG A 133 -6.59 0.86 -18.82
CA ARG A 133 -7.79 0.02 -18.67
C ARG A 133 -8.91 0.69 -17.91
N GLN A 134 -8.60 1.43 -16.84
CA GLN A 134 -9.61 2.17 -16.09
C GLN A 134 -10.24 3.31 -16.90
N ILE A 135 -9.46 4.01 -17.70
CA ILE A 135 -9.99 5.04 -18.62
C ILE A 135 -10.92 4.41 -19.64
N GLU A 136 -10.55 3.31 -20.26
CA GLU A 136 -11.37 2.58 -21.23
C GLU A 136 -12.68 2.07 -20.59
N TYR A 137 -12.58 1.45 -19.41
CA TYR A 137 -13.74 0.93 -18.67
C TYR A 137 -14.71 2.03 -18.29
N ALA A 138 -14.21 3.14 -17.75
CA ALA A 138 -15.04 4.28 -17.37
C ALA A 138 -15.73 4.91 -18.59
N GLY A 139 -15.03 5.03 -19.73
CA GLY A 139 -15.61 5.47 -20.98
C GLY A 139 -16.74 4.55 -21.48
N GLN A 140 -16.58 3.23 -21.35
CA GLN A 140 -17.63 2.25 -21.68
C GLN A 140 -18.86 2.34 -20.76
N LYS A 141 -18.66 2.77 -19.52
CA LYS A 141 -19.70 2.91 -18.50
C LYS A 141 -20.26 4.32 -18.36
N GLU A 142 -19.71 5.26 -19.11
CA GLU A 142 -20.09 6.70 -19.06
C GLU A 142 -19.96 7.29 -17.63
N VAL A 143 -18.90 6.89 -16.91
CA VAL A 143 -18.59 7.38 -15.56
C VAL A 143 -17.18 7.97 -15.51
N PRO A 144 -16.86 8.81 -14.53
CA PRO A 144 -15.49 9.27 -14.31
C PRO A 144 -14.56 8.08 -14.08
N TRP A 145 -13.34 8.14 -14.62
CA TRP A 145 -12.32 7.13 -14.39
C TRP A 145 -11.56 7.36 -13.07
N GLY A 146 -10.75 6.41 -12.67
CA GLY A 146 -9.96 6.50 -11.45
C GLY A 146 -10.66 5.90 -10.24
N ILE A 147 -11.45 4.86 -10.49
CA ILE A 147 -12.22 4.19 -9.44
C ILE A 147 -11.26 3.50 -8.47
N SER A 148 -11.46 3.79 -7.20
CA SER A 148 -10.72 3.23 -6.11
C SER A 148 -11.66 2.77 -5.00
N GLU A 149 -11.10 2.36 -3.90
CA GLU A 149 -11.85 1.95 -2.72
C GLU A 149 -12.64 3.13 -2.15
N SER A 150 -13.89 2.87 -1.80
CA SER A 150 -14.77 3.89 -1.25
C SER A 150 -15.68 3.32 -0.17
N GLY A 151 -15.79 4.04 0.93
CA GLY A 151 -16.83 3.81 1.91
C GLY A 151 -18.13 4.47 1.46
N TYR A 152 -19.24 3.75 1.57
CA TYR A 152 -20.55 4.29 1.31
C TYR A 152 -21.14 4.91 2.59
N ASN A 153 -21.95 5.97 2.43
CA ASN A 153 -22.69 6.54 3.55
C ASN A 153 -23.91 5.66 3.91
N SER A 154 -23.64 4.41 4.19
CA SER A 154 -24.61 3.42 4.65
C SER A 154 -23.92 2.47 5.62
N VAL A 155 -24.69 1.97 6.59
CA VAL A 155 -24.20 1.03 7.58
C VAL A 155 -25.02 -0.25 7.55
N ASP A 156 -24.42 -1.37 7.91
CA ASP A 156 -25.08 -2.64 8.12
C ASP A 156 -25.77 -2.71 9.51
N ALA A 157 -26.39 -3.84 9.80
CA ALA A 157 -27.07 -4.08 11.09
C ALA A 157 -26.13 -4.03 12.31
N ASN A 158 -24.81 -4.14 12.10
CA ASN A 158 -23.79 -4.05 13.14
C ASN A 158 -23.13 -2.67 13.20
N SER A 159 -23.70 -1.66 12.53
CA SER A 159 -23.17 -0.29 12.43
C SER A 159 -21.83 -0.17 11.70
N ASN A 160 -21.42 -1.16 10.92
CA ASN A 160 -20.24 -1.06 10.06
C ASN A 160 -20.59 -0.34 8.77
N TYR A 161 -19.75 0.62 8.39
CA TYR A 161 -19.87 1.26 7.08
C TYR A 161 -19.72 0.25 5.96
N GLN A 162 -20.56 0.38 4.94
CA GLN A 162 -20.43 -0.41 3.74
C GLN A 162 -19.25 0.08 2.93
N TYR A 163 -18.37 -0.85 2.62
CA TYR A 163 -17.16 -0.62 1.85
C TYR A 163 -17.22 -1.48 0.58
N LYS A 164 -16.83 -0.91 -0.54
CA LYS A 164 -16.71 -1.67 -1.79
C LYS A 164 -15.45 -1.22 -2.54
N ALA A 165 -14.64 -2.20 -2.84
CA ALA A 165 -13.72 -2.16 -3.97
C ALA A 165 -14.47 -2.72 -5.21
N PHE A 166 -13.91 -2.67 -6.36
CA PHE A 166 -14.49 -3.15 -7.62
C PHE A 166 -14.99 -4.59 -7.57
#